data_2eaffae188d8c241f8bb2605c78c649e
#
_entry.id   2eaffae188d8c241f8bb2605c78c649e
#
_cell.length_a   1.000
_cell.length_b   1.000
_cell.length_c   1.000
_cell.angle_alpha   90.00
_cell.angle_beta   90.00
_cell.angle_gamma   90.00
#
_symmetry.space_group_name_H-M   'P 1'
#
loop_
_entity.id
_entity.type
_entity.pdbx_description
1 polymer ?
#
loop_
_entity_poly.entity_id
_entity_poly.type
_entity_poly.pdbx_seq_one_letter_code
_entity_poly.pdbx_strand_id
1 'polypeptide(L)'
;SACFISVSIGTSVGTIVALAPLSVQLAHSTGLDAAFVTSAVIGGAFFGDNLSFISDTTIAATRSHGCAMNDKFKANLWIAIPAAVIALLAYMLFSPSTEIVSLPEKSSNALLVVPYLIVIISALIGMNVLLVLTLGIFFSVVIALFTTQMPLIDMCTEMGEGIGSMGDLIIITLLAAGLLQIIHYNKGIDFIIQCLTKRIHGKRGAYASIGALVSLVNVCTANNTIAIITTGEISHQVS
;
A
#
# COMPACT_ATOMS: atom_id res chain seq x y z
N SER A 1 9.54 0.32 -8.56
CA SER A 1 9.08 1.68 -8.19
C SER A 1 8.15 1.65 -6.97
N ALA A 2 7.06 0.87 -6.96
CA ALA A 2 6.09 0.83 -5.84
C ALA A 2 6.74 0.60 -4.46
N CYS A 3 7.72 -0.30 -4.37
CA CYS A 3 8.45 -0.56 -3.13
C CYS A 3 9.15 0.71 -2.60
N PHE A 4 9.90 1.41 -3.44
CA PHE A 4 10.64 2.62 -3.03
C PHE A 4 9.70 3.76 -2.60
N ILE A 5 8.61 3.93 -3.33
CA ILE A 5 7.59 4.93 -2.99
C ILE A 5 6.98 4.58 -1.64
N SER A 6 6.59 3.33 -1.43
CA SER A 6 5.97 2.88 -0.19
C SER A 6 6.90 2.99 1.03
N VAL A 7 8.20 2.65 0.87
CA VAL A 7 9.21 2.88 1.93
C VAL A 7 9.28 4.35 2.31
N SER A 8 9.28 5.25 1.31
CA SER A 8 9.47 6.68 1.52
C SER A 8 8.22 7.37 2.07
N ILE A 9 7.03 6.95 1.64
CA ILE A 9 5.75 7.52 2.08
C ILE A 9 5.28 6.88 3.40
N GLY A 10 5.64 5.63 3.64
CA GLY A 10 5.23 4.88 4.83
C GLY A 10 3.78 4.41 4.79
N THR A 11 3.21 4.19 3.59
CA THR A 11 1.86 3.65 3.45
C THR A 11 1.72 2.79 2.21
N SER A 12 1.28 1.55 2.39
CA SER A 12 0.94 0.64 1.30
C SER A 12 -0.31 1.11 0.56
N VAL A 13 -1.35 1.49 1.29
CA VAL A 13 -2.62 1.94 0.71
C VAL A 13 -2.44 3.17 -0.16
N GLY A 14 -1.75 4.20 0.35
CA GLY A 14 -1.47 5.42 -0.43
C GLY A 14 -0.67 5.13 -1.69
N THR A 15 0.31 4.23 -1.62
CA THR A 15 1.11 3.82 -2.77
C THR A 15 0.26 3.06 -3.80
N ILE A 16 -0.61 2.14 -3.35
CA ILE A 16 -1.50 1.38 -4.24
C ILE A 16 -2.47 2.32 -4.94
N VAL A 17 -3.14 3.20 -4.21
CA VAL A 17 -4.09 4.18 -4.77
C VAL A 17 -3.41 5.07 -5.83
N ALA A 18 -2.18 5.53 -5.56
CA ALA A 18 -1.45 6.36 -6.51
C ALA A 18 -0.99 5.62 -7.76
N LEU A 19 -0.60 4.34 -7.64
CA LEU A 19 0.02 3.59 -8.73
C LEU A 19 -0.91 2.60 -9.45
N ALA A 20 -2.03 2.20 -8.85
CA ALA A 20 -2.94 1.24 -9.46
C ALA A 20 -3.52 1.74 -10.80
N PRO A 21 -4.00 2.99 -10.95
CA PRO A 21 -4.46 3.49 -12.23
C PRO A 21 -3.36 3.46 -13.30
N LEU A 22 -2.13 3.84 -12.90
CA LEU A 22 -0.97 3.81 -13.79
C LEU A 22 -0.61 2.39 -14.21
N SER A 23 -0.72 1.41 -13.31
CA SER A 23 -0.45 0.00 -13.62
C SER A 23 -1.44 -0.59 -14.61
N VAL A 24 -2.72 -0.23 -14.49
CA VAL A 24 -3.78 -0.64 -15.44
C VAL A 24 -3.52 -0.02 -16.81
N GLN A 25 -3.17 1.26 -16.85
CA GLN A 25 -2.89 1.93 -18.12
C GLN A 25 -1.63 1.36 -18.81
N LEU A 26 -0.60 1.03 -18.01
CA LEU A 26 0.60 0.36 -18.52
C LEU A 26 0.27 -1.03 -19.07
N ALA A 27 -0.57 -1.79 -18.38
CA ALA A 27 -1.02 -3.11 -18.83
C ALA A 27 -1.73 -3.02 -20.19
N HIS A 28 -2.66 -2.08 -20.33
CA HIS A 28 -3.35 -1.84 -21.61
C HIS A 28 -2.40 -1.44 -22.73
N SER A 29 -1.40 -0.60 -22.47
CA SER A 29 -0.44 -0.15 -23.47
C SER A 29 0.57 -1.24 -23.88
N THR A 30 0.87 -2.17 -22.99
CA THR A 30 1.85 -3.25 -23.23
C THR A 30 1.20 -4.58 -23.63
N GLY A 31 -0.13 -4.69 -23.60
CA GLY A 31 -0.85 -5.93 -23.85
C GLY A 31 -0.72 -6.96 -22.71
N LEU A 32 -0.20 -6.55 -21.57
CA LEU A 32 -0.11 -7.40 -20.36
C LEU A 32 -1.45 -7.47 -19.64
N ASP A 33 -1.66 -8.54 -18.89
CA ASP A 33 -2.82 -8.66 -18.01
C ASP A 33 -2.78 -7.60 -16.90
N ALA A 34 -3.87 -6.83 -16.75
CA ALA A 34 -3.95 -5.74 -15.78
C ALA A 34 -3.85 -6.25 -14.34
N ALA A 35 -4.40 -7.43 -14.04
CA ALA A 35 -4.28 -8.03 -12.71
C ALA A 35 -2.84 -8.40 -12.40
N PHE A 36 -2.09 -8.90 -13.38
CA PHE A 36 -0.68 -9.25 -13.22
C PHE A 36 0.16 -8.01 -12.90
N VAL A 37 0.03 -6.92 -13.67
CA VAL A 37 0.81 -5.69 -13.44
C VAL A 37 0.41 -5.02 -12.12
N THR A 38 -0.89 -4.97 -11.82
CA THR A 38 -1.39 -4.38 -10.57
C THR A 38 -0.96 -5.20 -9.36
N SER A 39 -0.94 -6.54 -9.44
CA SER A 39 -0.45 -7.39 -8.35
C SER A 39 1.01 -7.11 -8.00
N ALA A 40 1.85 -6.81 -9.00
CA ALA A 40 3.25 -6.43 -8.76
C ALA A 40 3.37 -5.08 -8.04
N VAL A 41 2.47 -4.13 -8.33
CA VAL A 41 2.39 -2.85 -7.60
C VAL A 41 1.96 -3.10 -6.15
N ILE A 42 0.93 -3.91 -5.93
CA ILE A 42 0.42 -4.25 -4.60
C ILE A 42 1.52 -4.94 -3.77
N GLY A 43 2.17 -5.96 -4.32
CA GLY A 43 3.26 -6.66 -3.65
C GLY A 43 4.42 -5.74 -3.29
N GLY A 44 4.82 -4.86 -4.21
CA GLY A 44 5.84 -3.85 -3.96
C GLY A 44 5.45 -2.83 -2.89
N ALA A 45 4.20 -2.40 -2.87
CA ALA A 45 3.68 -1.47 -1.87
C ALA A 45 3.69 -2.08 -0.47
N PHE A 46 3.22 -3.31 -0.30
CA PHE A 46 3.27 -4.01 0.99
C PHE A 46 4.70 -4.29 1.45
N PHE A 47 5.58 -4.69 0.53
CA PHE A 47 6.99 -4.89 0.87
C PHE A 47 7.63 -3.59 1.38
N GLY A 48 7.40 -2.47 0.69
CA GLY A 48 7.92 -1.17 1.09
C GLY A 48 7.37 -0.69 2.42
N ASP A 49 6.08 -0.81 2.65
CA ASP A 49 5.43 -0.43 3.90
C ASP A 49 6.00 -1.19 5.11
N ASN A 50 6.20 -2.50 4.96
CA ASN A 50 6.80 -3.33 6.01
C ASN A 50 8.24 -2.94 6.38
N LEU A 51 9.00 -2.38 5.46
CA LEU A 51 10.37 -1.93 5.66
C LEU A 51 10.49 -0.43 5.91
N SER A 52 9.39 0.32 5.90
CA SER A 52 9.40 1.75 6.20
C SER A 52 9.53 2.02 7.69
N PHE A 53 10.41 2.99 8.03
CA PHE A 53 10.55 3.50 9.39
C PHE A 53 9.43 4.45 9.81
N ILE A 54 8.77 5.08 8.84
CA ILE A 54 7.72 6.08 9.06
C ILE A 54 6.31 5.53 8.86
N SER A 55 6.19 4.23 8.59
CA SER A 55 4.90 3.56 8.41
C SER A 55 4.09 3.55 9.71
N ASP A 56 2.79 3.83 9.59
CA ASP A 56 1.84 3.77 10.69
C ASP A 56 1.87 2.41 11.40
N THR A 57 1.99 1.33 10.64
CA THR A 57 2.09 -0.03 11.17
C THR A 57 3.38 -0.23 11.95
N THR A 58 4.50 0.35 11.49
CA THR A 58 5.79 0.30 12.19
C THR A 58 5.72 1.07 13.50
N ILE A 59 5.16 2.28 13.47
CA ILE A 59 5.00 3.13 14.65
C ILE A 59 4.07 2.46 15.66
N ALA A 60 2.94 1.93 15.20
CA ALA A 60 2.00 1.21 16.06
C ALA A 60 2.63 -0.01 16.73
N ALA A 61 3.30 -0.87 15.96
CA ALA A 61 3.94 -2.08 16.48
C ALA A 61 5.05 -1.78 17.47
N THR A 62 5.92 -0.81 17.18
CA THR A 62 7.04 -0.47 18.07
C THR A 62 6.58 0.21 19.35
N ARG A 63 5.57 1.06 19.29
CA ARG A 63 5.02 1.73 20.47
C ARG A 63 4.25 0.77 21.37
N SER A 64 3.42 -0.12 20.81
CA SER A 64 2.64 -1.07 21.58
C SER A 64 3.50 -2.12 22.30
N HIS A 65 4.69 -2.42 21.76
CA HIS A 65 5.62 -3.40 22.35
C HIS A 65 6.82 -2.76 23.07
N GLY A 66 6.96 -1.45 23.06
CA GLY A 66 8.09 -0.75 23.67
C GLY A 66 9.45 -1.09 23.08
N CYS A 67 9.51 -1.55 21.83
CA CYS A 67 10.75 -1.95 21.17
C CYS A 67 11.30 -0.83 20.26
N ALA A 68 12.62 -0.89 19.98
CA ALA A 68 13.23 0.07 19.09
C ALA A 68 12.86 -0.20 17.61
N MET A 69 12.68 0.87 16.83
CA MET A 69 12.38 0.75 15.39
C MET A 69 13.41 -0.06 14.61
N ASN A 70 14.69 0.06 14.98
CA ASN A 70 15.77 -0.71 14.37
C ASN A 70 15.62 -2.22 14.59
N ASP A 71 15.12 -2.64 15.73
CA ASP A 71 14.94 -4.06 16.03
C ASP A 71 13.79 -4.65 15.21
N LYS A 72 12.68 -3.90 15.10
CA LYS A 72 11.58 -4.25 14.20
C LYS A 72 12.05 -4.33 12.74
N PHE A 73 12.83 -3.35 12.29
CA PHE A 73 13.35 -3.33 10.93
C PHE A 73 14.21 -4.54 10.62
N LYS A 74 15.16 -4.88 11.50
CA LYS A 74 16.02 -6.05 11.35
C LYS A 74 15.21 -7.35 11.33
N ALA A 75 14.24 -7.50 12.24
CA ALA A 75 13.39 -8.68 12.28
C ALA A 75 12.55 -8.83 10.98
N ASN A 76 11.95 -7.73 10.51
CA ASN A 76 11.18 -7.74 9.28
C ASN A 76 12.02 -7.99 8.03
N LEU A 77 13.24 -7.48 7.99
CA LEU A 77 14.15 -7.67 6.84
C LEU A 77 14.40 -9.15 6.58
N TRP A 78 14.63 -9.94 7.63
CA TRP A 78 14.83 -11.40 7.52
C TRP A 78 13.61 -12.15 7.00
N ILE A 79 12.41 -11.63 7.20
CA ILE A 79 11.17 -12.23 6.71
C ILE A 79 10.83 -11.69 5.32
N ALA A 80 10.97 -10.38 5.13
CA ALA A 80 10.57 -9.69 3.92
C ALA A 80 11.46 -10.01 2.71
N ILE A 81 12.79 -10.13 2.90
CA ILE A 81 13.70 -10.44 1.79
C ILE A 81 13.40 -11.81 1.16
N PRO A 82 13.31 -12.93 1.90
CA PRO A 82 12.93 -14.20 1.32
C PRO A 82 11.58 -14.16 0.61
N ALA A 83 10.58 -13.51 1.20
CA ALA A 83 9.27 -13.34 0.59
C ALA A 83 9.35 -12.56 -0.73
N ALA A 84 10.13 -11.47 -0.77
CA ALA A 84 10.35 -10.69 -1.98
C ALA A 84 11.07 -11.49 -3.08
N VAL A 85 12.05 -12.29 -2.71
CA VAL A 85 12.77 -13.18 -3.66
C VAL A 85 11.82 -14.22 -4.25
N ILE A 86 10.99 -14.86 -3.41
CA ILE A 86 9.98 -15.82 -3.88
C ILE A 86 8.97 -15.13 -4.81
N ALA A 87 8.47 -13.96 -4.43
CA ALA A 87 7.54 -13.19 -5.26
C ALA A 87 8.19 -12.80 -6.60
N LEU A 88 9.43 -12.32 -6.59
CA LEU A 88 10.17 -11.97 -7.80
C LEU A 88 10.34 -13.18 -8.73
N LEU A 89 10.73 -14.33 -8.18
CA LEU A 89 10.84 -15.56 -8.94
C LEU A 89 9.48 -16.00 -9.51
N ALA A 90 8.40 -15.89 -8.72
CA ALA A 90 7.07 -16.18 -9.20
C ALA A 90 6.68 -15.25 -10.36
N TYR A 91 6.91 -13.94 -10.26
CA TYR A 91 6.68 -13.02 -11.37
C TYR A 91 7.51 -13.33 -12.60
N MET A 92 8.76 -13.76 -12.45
CA MET A 92 9.59 -14.18 -13.58
C MET A 92 9.11 -15.49 -14.25
N LEU A 93 8.62 -16.44 -13.46
CA LEU A 93 8.14 -17.74 -13.96
C LEU A 93 6.74 -17.64 -14.58
N PHE A 94 5.87 -16.82 -14.01
CA PHE A 94 4.49 -16.67 -14.45
C PHE A 94 4.27 -15.43 -15.34
N SER A 95 5.36 -14.74 -15.72
CA SER A 95 5.27 -13.65 -16.68
C SER A 95 4.72 -14.19 -18.01
N PRO A 96 3.57 -13.66 -18.48
CA PRO A 96 3.06 -14.07 -19.76
C PRO A 96 4.08 -13.72 -20.85
N SER A 97 4.37 -14.68 -21.74
CA SER A 97 5.17 -14.44 -22.93
C SER A 97 4.36 -13.55 -23.88
N THR A 98 4.40 -12.26 -23.67
CA THR A 98 3.86 -11.31 -24.63
C THR A 98 4.86 -11.16 -25.78
N GLU A 99 4.40 -11.44 -27.00
CA GLU A 99 5.08 -10.89 -28.16
C GLU A 99 5.16 -9.38 -27.93
N ILE A 100 6.37 -8.83 -28.07
CA ILE A 100 6.59 -7.39 -27.94
C ILE A 100 5.65 -6.73 -28.94
N VAL A 101 4.47 -6.32 -28.46
CA VAL A 101 3.59 -5.45 -29.24
C VAL A 101 4.44 -4.23 -29.52
N SER A 102 4.82 -4.05 -30.77
CA SER A 102 5.52 -2.85 -31.21
C SER A 102 4.69 -1.66 -30.74
N LEU A 103 5.18 -1.00 -29.69
CA LEU A 103 4.54 0.21 -29.19
C LEU A 103 4.34 1.12 -30.40
N PRO A 104 3.13 1.61 -30.66
CA PRO A 104 2.95 2.57 -31.74
C PRO A 104 3.96 3.69 -31.49
N GLU A 105 4.74 4.05 -32.47
CA GLU A 105 5.65 5.20 -32.46
C GLU A 105 4.83 6.51 -32.32
N LYS A 106 4.12 6.62 -31.23
CA LYS A 106 3.55 7.88 -30.81
C LYS A 106 4.73 8.63 -30.21
N SER A 107 5.16 9.67 -30.87
CA SER A 107 6.18 10.60 -30.40
C SER A 107 5.96 10.86 -28.90
N SER A 108 6.63 10.07 -28.07
CA SER A 108 6.50 10.19 -26.63
C SER A 108 7.30 11.43 -26.22
N ASN A 109 6.59 12.47 -25.87
CA ASN A 109 7.21 13.67 -25.37
C ASN A 109 7.80 13.35 -24.00
N ALA A 110 9.13 13.28 -23.91
CA ALA A 110 9.85 12.96 -22.68
C ALA A 110 9.43 13.86 -21.48
N LEU A 111 8.91 15.05 -21.78
CA LEU A 111 8.35 15.98 -20.79
C LEU A 111 7.17 15.37 -20.00
N LEU A 112 6.41 14.44 -20.58
CA LEU A 112 5.28 13.79 -19.88
C LEU A 112 5.74 12.83 -18.77
N VAL A 113 7.00 12.45 -18.74
CA VAL A 113 7.58 11.60 -17.67
C VAL A 113 8.01 12.44 -16.46
N VAL A 114 8.23 13.74 -16.63
CA VAL A 114 8.76 14.62 -15.57
C VAL A 114 7.89 14.65 -14.31
N PRO A 115 6.54 14.72 -14.35
CA PRO A 115 5.72 14.70 -13.13
C PRO A 115 5.93 13.43 -12.30
N TYR A 116 6.07 12.28 -12.96
CA TYR A 116 6.31 11.00 -12.29
C TYR A 116 7.68 10.97 -11.61
N LEU A 117 8.71 11.52 -12.26
CA LEU A 117 10.05 11.66 -11.67
C LEU A 117 10.02 12.59 -10.45
N ILE A 118 9.27 13.68 -10.50
CA ILE A 118 9.12 14.60 -9.37
C ILE A 118 8.44 13.89 -8.20
N VAL A 119 7.36 13.14 -8.43
CA VAL A 119 6.68 12.35 -7.39
C VAL A 119 7.65 11.35 -6.77
N ILE A 120 8.38 10.59 -7.58
CA ILE A 120 9.33 9.58 -7.09
C ILE A 120 10.46 10.24 -6.28
N ILE A 121 11.07 11.30 -6.81
CA ILE A 121 12.19 11.97 -6.15
C ILE A 121 11.75 12.64 -4.84
N SER A 122 10.62 13.35 -4.84
CA SER A 122 10.10 14.00 -3.63
C SER A 122 9.69 12.98 -2.56
N ALA A 123 9.13 11.83 -2.97
CA ALA A 123 8.85 10.72 -2.07
C ALA A 123 10.13 10.10 -1.48
N LEU A 124 11.17 9.92 -2.29
CA LEU A 124 12.48 9.40 -1.83
C LEU A 124 13.19 10.35 -0.86
N ILE A 125 12.98 11.66 -0.98
CA ILE A 125 13.49 12.66 -0.03
C ILE A 125 12.74 12.61 1.31
N GLY A 126 11.61 11.88 1.40
CA GLY A 126 10.82 11.75 2.61
C GLY A 126 9.84 12.90 2.84
N MET A 127 9.42 13.58 1.77
CA MET A 127 8.40 14.63 1.88
C MET A 127 7.05 14.05 2.27
N ASN A 128 6.20 14.87 2.89
CA ASN A 128 4.84 14.49 3.25
C ASN A 128 4.05 14.06 2.00
N VAL A 129 3.29 12.97 2.12
CA VAL A 129 2.48 12.37 1.04
C VAL A 129 1.60 13.41 0.33
N LEU A 130 0.91 14.26 1.10
CA LEU A 130 0.06 15.30 0.52
C LEU A 130 0.84 16.28 -0.34
N LEU A 131 2.03 16.68 0.11
CA LEU A 131 2.91 17.56 -0.68
C LEU A 131 3.41 16.87 -1.94
N VAL A 132 3.81 15.60 -1.85
CA VAL A 132 4.28 14.81 -3.01
C VAL A 132 3.19 14.72 -4.07
N LEU A 133 1.96 14.37 -3.68
CA LEU A 133 0.84 14.25 -4.61
C LEU A 133 0.42 15.62 -5.17
N THR A 134 0.41 16.66 -4.34
CA THR A 134 0.09 18.03 -4.79
C THR A 134 1.12 18.55 -5.81
N LEU A 135 2.40 18.29 -5.57
CA LEU A 135 3.46 18.62 -6.54
C LEU A 135 3.29 17.83 -7.83
N GLY A 136 2.96 16.54 -7.75
CA GLY A 136 2.66 15.70 -8.92
C GLY A 136 1.54 16.30 -9.76
N ILE A 137 0.41 16.63 -9.14
CA ILE A 137 -0.74 17.26 -9.82
C ILE A 137 -0.34 18.59 -10.44
N PHE A 138 0.32 19.46 -9.66
CA PHE A 138 0.74 20.78 -10.13
C PHE A 138 1.62 20.70 -11.38
N PHE A 139 2.68 19.88 -11.34
CA PHE A 139 3.58 19.73 -12.49
C PHE A 139 2.91 19.01 -13.66
N SER A 140 1.98 18.07 -13.41
CA SER A 140 1.20 17.45 -14.48
C SER A 140 0.34 18.47 -15.22
N VAL A 141 -0.35 19.34 -14.50
CA VAL A 141 -1.18 20.41 -15.09
C VAL A 141 -0.31 21.38 -15.87
N VAL A 142 0.81 21.85 -15.28
CA VAL A 142 1.73 22.78 -15.96
C VAL A 142 2.27 22.17 -17.26
N ILE A 143 2.74 20.93 -17.23
CA ILE A 143 3.29 20.26 -18.41
C ILE A 143 2.21 20.01 -19.46
N ALA A 144 1.01 19.63 -19.04
CA ALA A 144 -0.11 19.42 -19.95
C ALA A 144 -0.50 20.71 -20.69
N LEU A 145 -0.51 21.86 -20.01
CA LEU A 145 -0.76 23.17 -20.63
C LEU A 145 0.25 23.50 -21.74
N PHE A 146 1.52 23.13 -21.56
CA PHE A 146 2.56 23.43 -22.55
C PHE A 146 2.69 22.38 -23.66
N THR A 147 2.29 21.12 -23.38
CA THR A 147 2.56 19.99 -24.30
C THR A 147 1.34 19.53 -25.09
N THR A 148 0.16 19.53 -24.47
CA THR A 148 -1.04 18.92 -25.07
C THR A 148 -2.02 19.94 -25.64
N GLN A 149 -1.79 21.25 -25.40
CA GLN A 149 -2.71 22.33 -25.77
C GLN A 149 -4.19 22.05 -25.35
N MET A 150 -4.36 21.23 -24.30
CA MET A 150 -5.70 20.94 -23.77
C MET A 150 -6.30 22.21 -23.16
N PRO A 151 -7.56 22.55 -23.47
CA PRO A 151 -8.24 23.65 -22.82
C PRO A 151 -8.37 23.38 -21.31
N LEU A 152 -8.29 24.44 -20.49
CA LEU A 152 -8.41 24.32 -19.03
C LEU A 152 -9.67 23.61 -18.56
N ILE A 153 -10.76 23.72 -19.33
CA ILE A 153 -12.02 23.09 -19.00
C ILE A 153 -11.94 21.56 -19.08
N ASP A 154 -11.25 21.03 -20.08
CA ASP A 154 -11.04 19.59 -20.23
C ASP A 154 -10.14 19.04 -19.13
N MET A 155 -9.13 19.79 -18.72
CA MET A 155 -8.29 19.44 -17.56
C MET A 155 -9.10 19.37 -16.26
N CYS A 156 -10.00 20.32 -16.04
CA CYS A 156 -10.89 20.29 -14.88
C CYS A 156 -11.85 19.10 -14.94
N THR A 157 -12.30 18.72 -16.12
CA THR A 157 -13.17 17.55 -16.31
C THR A 157 -12.41 16.27 -15.97
N GLU A 158 -11.20 16.08 -16.51
CA GLU A 158 -10.34 14.93 -16.21
C GLU A 158 -10.00 14.83 -14.70
N MET A 159 -9.73 15.97 -14.06
CA MET A 159 -9.53 16.01 -12.60
C MET A 159 -10.80 15.61 -11.85
N GLY A 160 -11.98 16.06 -12.31
CA GLY A 160 -13.27 15.69 -11.75
C GLY A 160 -13.57 14.19 -11.90
N GLU A 161 -13.26 13.61 -13.05
CA GLU A 161 -13.39 12.17 -13.28
C GLU A 161 -12.41 11.37 -12.40
N GLY A 162 -11.18 11.86 -12.23
CA GLY A 162 -10.20 11.27 -11.29
C GLY A 162 -10.71 11.24 -9.85
N ILE A 163 -11.32 12.33 -9.37
CA ILE A 163 -11.95 12.39 -8.04
C ILE A 163 -13.15 11.44 -7.99
N GLY A 164 -13.99 11.45 -9.01
CA GLY A 164 -15.17 10.57 -9.11
C GLY A 164 -14.81 9.09 -9.05
N SER A 165 -13.73 8.69 -9.69
CA SER A 165 -13.25 7.30 -9.67
C SER A 165 -12.82 6.80 -8.29
N MET A 166 -12.49 7.72 -7.36
CA MET A 166 -12.18 7.39 -5.98
C MET A 166 -13.42 7.36 -5.06
N GLY A 167 -14.59 7.78 -5.57
CA GLY A 167 -15.83 7.85 -4.80
C GLY A 167 -16.22 6.53 -4.15
N ASP A 168 -16.18 5.44 -4.90
CA ASP A 168 -16.49 4.10 -4.41
C ASP A 168 -15.53 3.66 -3.29
N LEU A 169 -14.24 3.95 -3.42
CA LEU A 169 -13.25 3.67 -2.41
C LEU A 169 -13.53 4.43 -1.10
N ILE A 170 -13.90 5.69 -1.19
CA ILE A 170 -14.27 6.52 -0.04
C ILE A 170 -15.50 5.95 0.67
N ILE A 171 -16.54 5.61 -0.10
CA ILE A 171 -17.78 5.03 0.43
C ILE A 171 -17.50 3.70 1.13
N ILE A 172 -16.78 2.79 0.48
CA ILE A 172 -16.41 1.49 1.04
C ILE A 172 -15.61 1.68 2.34
N THR A 173 -14.66 2.61 2.36
CA THR A 173 -13.83 2.88 3.55
C THR A 173 -14.67 3.42 4.70
N LEU A 174 -15.62 4.34 4.43
CA LEU A 174 -16.52 4.87 5.45
C LEU A 174 -17.46 3.79 6.00
N LEU A 175 -18.04 2.95 5.13
CA LEU A 175 -18.90 1.85 5.55
C LEU A 175 -18.12 0.80 6.36
N ALA A 176 -16.91 0.46 5.93
CA ALA A 176 -16.03 -0.45 6.67
C ALA A 176 -15.66 0.09 8.06
N ALA A 177 -15.35 1.38 8.16
CA ALA A 177 -15.09 2.02 9.44
C ALA A 177 -16.33 2.02 10.36
N GLY A 178 -17.52 2.27 9.81
CA GLY A 178 -18.78 2.17 10.55
C GLY A 178 -19.08 0.75 11.04
N LEU A 179 -18.90 -0.24 10.18
CA LEU A 179 -19.03 -1.66 10.55
C LEU A 179 -18.06 -2.05 11.66
N LEU A 180 -16.79 -1.65 11.54
CA LEU A 180 -15.78 -1.87 12.55
C LEU A 180 -16.18 -1.29 13.90
N GLN A 181 -16.72 -0.07 13.91
CA GLN A 181 -17.18 0.58 15.15
C GLN A 181 -18.34 -0.18 15.81
N ILE A 182 -19.26 -0.74 15.02
CA ILE A 182 -20.35 -1.59 15.52
C ILE A 182 -19.79 -2.88 16.15
N ILE A 183 -18.83 -3.53 15.47
CA ILE A 183 -18.17 -4.76 15.97
C ILE A 183 -17.45 -4.46 17.29
N HIS A 184 -16.74 -3.35 17.36
CA HIS A 184 -16.04 -2.92 18.57
C HIS A 184 -17.01 -2.61 19.72
N TYR A 185 -18.07 -1.87 19.45
CA TYR A 185 -19.09 -1.54 20.44
C TYR A 185 -19.77 -2.79 21.04
N ASN A 186 -20.03 -3.80 20.23
CA ASN A 186 -20.60 -5.07 20.65
C ASN A 186 -19.57 -6.04 21.25
N LYS A 187 -18.34 -5.61 21.52
CA LYS A 187 -17.25 -6.41 22.05
C LYS A 187 -16.95 -7.69 21.21
N GLY A 188 -17.25 -7.64 19.91
CA GLY A 188 -16.99 -8.74 18.99
C GLY A 188 -15.51 -9.08 18.90
N ILE A 189 -14.65 -8.06 18.88
CA ILE A 189 -13.19 -8.22 18.88
C ILE A 189 -12.72 -8.86 20.20
N ASP A 190 -13.23 -8.38 21.34
CA ASP A 190 -12.89 -8.92 22.67
C ASP A 190 -13.27 -10.42 22.79
N PHE A 191 -14.40 -10.80 22.22
CA PHE A 191 -14.83 -12.21 22.18
C PHE A 191 -13.85 -13.08 21.40
N ILE A 192 -13.44 -12.63 20.21
CA ILE A 192 -12.47 -13.33 19.37
C ILE A 192 -11.14 -13.49 20.10
N ILE A 193 -10.66 -12.42 20.73
CA ILE A 193 -9.45 -12.38 21.52
C ILE A 193 -9.53 -13.42 22.66
N GLN A 194 -10.61 -13.42 23.43
CA GLN A 194 -10.79 -14.38 24.51
C GLN A 194 -10.83 -15.84 24.03
N CYS A 195 -11.46 -16.11 22.90
CA CYS A 195 -11.50 -17.47 22.33
C CYS A 195 -10.11 -17.98 21.92
N LEU A 196 -9.27 -17.11 21.38
CA LEU A 196 -7.93 -17.46 20.92
C LEU A 196 -6.94 -17.59 22.08
N THR A 197 -6.98 -16.67 23.04
CA THR A 197 -6.05 -16.67 24.20
C THR A 197 -6.26 -17.83 25.17
N LYS A 198 -7.47 -18.36 25.28
CA LYS A 198 -7.78 -19.54 26.14
C LYS A 198 -7.03 -20.83 25.76
N ARG A 199 -6.49 -20.93 24.56
CA ARG A 199 -5.82 -22.14 24.04
C ARG A 199 -4.31 -22.04 23.94
N ILE A 200 -3.70 -20.97 24.47
CA ILE A 200 -2.26 -20.74 24.36
C ILE A 200 -1.51 -21.58 25.39
N HIS A 201 -0.66 -22.50 24.92
CA HIS A 201 0.24 -23.30 25.75
C HIS A 201 1.66 -23.21 25.19
N GLY A 202 2.58 -22.61 25.95
CA GLY A 202 4.01 -22.49 25.63
C GLY A 202 4.37 -21.40 24.62
N LYS A 203 5.69 -21.05 24.58
CA LYS A 203 6.19 -19.90 23.78
C LYS A 203 5.87 -19.99 22.27
N ARG A 204 6.03 -21.16 21.64
CA ARG A 204 5.72 -21.35 20.21
C ARG A 204 4.21 -21.23 19.92
N GLY A 205 3.40 -21.76 20.83
CA GLY A 205 1.95 -21.61 20.76
C GLY A 205 1.51 -20.16 20.91
N ALA A 206 2.17 -19.40 21.77
CA ALA A 206 1.93 -17.97 21.97
C ALA A 206 2.16 -17.18 20.67
N TYR A 207 3.31 -17.35 20.01
CA TYR A 207 3.60 -16.66 18.76
C TYR A 207 2.63 -17.01 17.63
N ALA A 208 2.29 -18.30 17.50
CA ALA A 208 1.31 -18.76 16.50
C ALA A 208 -0.08 -18.17 16.77
N SER A 209 -0.49 -18.12 18.03
CA SER A 209 -1.80 -17.59 18.43
C SER A 209 -1.88 -16.07 18.28
N ILE A 210 -0.80 -15.35 18.60
CA ILE A 210 -0.73 -13.90 18.35
C ILE A 210 -0.80 -13.64 16.85
N GLY A 211 -0.04 -14.38 16.04
CA GLY A 211 -0.10 -14.25 14.59
C GLY A 211 -1.49 -14.52 14.02
N ALA A 212 -2.15 -15.58 14.48
CA ALA A 212 -3.52 -15.90 14.08
C ALA A 212 -4.52 -14.83 14.54
N LEU A 213 -4.35 -14.30 15.77
CA LEU A 213 -5.17 -13.25 16.32
C LEU A 213 -5.06 -11.96 15.51
N VAL A 214 -3.83 -11.49 15.28
CA VAL A 214 -3.57 -10.27 14.48
C VAL A 214 -4.14 -10.44 13.08
N SER A 215 -3.95 -11.60 12.44
CA SER A 215 -4.47 -11.89 11.11
C SER A 215 -6.00 -11.86 11.09
N LEU A 216 -6.65 -12.46 12.09
CA LEU A 216 -8.10 -12.48 12.17
C LEU A 216 -8.68 -11.09 12.41
N VAL A 217 -8.11 -10.33 13.36
CA VAL A 217 -8.52 -8.95 13.62
C VAL A 217 -8.28 -8.09 12.38
N ASN A 218 -7.17 -8.29 11.66
CA ASN A 218 -6.90 -7.56 10.43
C ASN A 218 -7.93 -7.85 9.32
N VAL A 219 -8.35 -9.10 9.17
CA VAL A 219 -9.44 -9.47 8.24
C VAL A 219 -10.75 -8.80 8.63
N CYS A 220 -11.06 -8.76 9.94
CA CYS A 220 -12.30 -8.12 10.44
C CYS A 220 -12.27 -6.59 10.33
N THR A 221 -11.09 -5.97 10.50
CA THR A 221 -10.94 -4.51 10.54
C THR A 221 -10.55 -3.91 9.20
N ALA A 222 -10.08 -4.75 8.27
CA ALA A 222 -9.45 -4.32 7.00
C ALA A 222 -8.37 -3.24 7.19
N ASN A 223 -7.74 -3.20 8.39
CA ASN A 223 -6.76 -2.18 8.74
C ASN A 223 -5.66 -2.74 9.64
N ASN A 224 -4.44 -2.84 9.10
CA ASN A 224 -3.27 -3.36 9.80
C ASN A 224 -2.94 -2.60 11.07
N THR A 225 -3.01 -1.29 11.05
CA THR A 225 -2.66 -0.42 12.18
C THR A 225 -3.62 -0.66 13.35
N ILE A 226 -4.92 -0.73 13.07
CA ILE A 226 -5.94 -1.02 14.07
C ILE A 226 -5.73 -2.42 14.65
N ALA A 227 -5.47 -3.42 13.80
CA ALA A 227 -5.21 -4.78 14.26
C ALA A 227 -4.00 -4.85 15.20
N ILE A 228 -2.90 -4.16 14.88
CA ILE A 228 -1.70 -4.10 15.70
C ILE A 228 -1.97 -3.41 17.04
N ILE A 229 -2.64 -2.27 17.04
CA ILE A 229 -2.95 -1.53 18.28
C ILE A 229 -3.86 -2.34 19.19
N THR A 230 -4.93 -2.92 18.63
CA THR A 230 -5.92 -3.69 19.41
C THR A 230 -5.33 -4.95 20.02
N THR A 231 -4.40 -5.61 19.33
CA THR A 231 -3.77 -6.85 19.81
C THR A 231 -2.47 -6.61 20.55
N GLY A 232 -1.93 -5.39 20.49
CA GLY A 232 -0.62 -5.04 21.06
C GLY A 232 -0.51 -5.28 22.55
N GLU A 233 -1.50 -4.87 23.34
CA GLU A 233 -1.54 -5.07 24.77
C GLU A 233 -1.52 -6.55 25.16
N ILE A 234 -2.22 -7.39 24.39
CA ILE A 234 -2.31 -8.83 24.62
C ILE A 234 -0.99 -9.50 24.24
N SER A 235 -0.41 -9.13 23.12
CA SER A 235 0.86 -9.68 22.70
C SER A 235 2.00 -9.32 23.66
N HIS A 236 1.95 -8.14 24.27
CA HIS A 236 2.91 -7.72 25.30
C HIS A 236 2.77 -8.54 26.60
N GLN A 237 1.55 -8.94 26.98
CA GLN A 237 1.30 -9.76 28.18
C GLN A 237 1.71 -11.22 27.97
N VAL A 238 1.80 -11.70 26.76
CA VAL A 238 2.06 -13.10 26.40
C VAL A 238 3.52 -13.34 26.00
N SER A 239 4.28 -12.28 25.67
CA SER A 239 5.69 -12.36 25.30
C SER A 239 6.61 -12.28 26.52
#